data_aac2183deb22a71071cd960b944cf414
#
_entry.id   aac2183deb22a71071cd960b944cf414
#
_cell.length_a   1.000
_cell.length_b   1.000
_cell.length_c   1.000
_cell.angle_alpha   90.00
_cell.angle_beta   90.00
_cell.angle_gamma   90.00
#
_symmetry.space_group_name_H-M   'P 1'
#
loop_
_entity.id
_entity.type
_entity.pdbx_description
1 polymer ?
#
loop_
_entity_poly.entity_id
_entity_poly.type
_entity_poly.pdbx_seq_one_letter_code
_entity_poly.pdbx_strand_id
1 'polypeptide(L)'
;MLIEGCCGGGGRFDAGMLYYAPQFWCSDNTDAVDRIRIQYGTSFGYPVSAVGAHVSTVPNHQTGRSVSFKTRGVVAMAGTFGYELDLGKLLPEEKEEVKEQVRAYKKYWRLIQDGDYYRLSDPFLPDGLG
;
A
#
# COMPACT_ATOMS: atom_id res chain seq x y z
N MET A 1 4.27 -8.99 -20.10
CA MET A 1 5.09 -8.35 -19.06
C MET A 1 4.26 -7.22 -18.45
N LEU A 2 4.15 -7.16 -17.14
CA LEU A 2 3.50 -6.03 -16.46
C LEU A 2 4.58 -5.02 -16.10
N ILE A 3 4.29 -3.75 -16.36
CA ILE A 3 5.18 -2.63 -16.05
C ILE A 3 4.57 -1.86 -14.88
N GLU A 4 5.36 -1.59 -13.86
CA GLU A 4 5.00 -0.67 -12.80
C GLU A 4 5.63 0.70 -13.08
N GLY A 5 4.83 1.76 -13.07
CA GLY A 5 5.32 3.11 -13.21
C GLY A 5 5.89 3.62 -11.89
N CYS A 6 7.06 4.24 -11.96
CA CYS A 6 7.69 4.91 -10.82
C CYS A 6 8.53 6.07 -11.35
N CYS A 7 8.54 7.18 -10.64
CA CYS A 7 9.55 8.22 -10.77
C CYS A 7 9.40 9.22 -9.62
N GLY A 8 10.40 9.28 -8.75
CA GLY A 8 10.37 10.21 -7.62
C GLY A 8 9.09 10.05 -6.78
N GLY A 9 8.72 8.80 -6.49
CA GLY A 9 7.58 8.52 -5.62
C GLY A 9 6.25 9.08 -6.10
N GLY A 10 5.87 8.82 -7.32
CA GLY A 10 4.58 9.26 -7.86
C GLY A 10 4.65 10.54 -8.71
N GLY A 11 5.82 11.11 -8.94
CA GLY A 11 5.97 12.31 -9.78
C GLY A 11 5.54 12.12 -11.24
N ARG A 12 5.34 10.89 -11.70
CA ARG A 12 4.81 10.54 -13.02
C ARG A 12 3.56 9.68 -12.95
N PHE A 13 2.83 9.75 -11.87
CA PHE A 13 1.54 9.11 -11.76
C PHE A 13 0.52 9.98 -12.51
N ASP A 14 0.21 9.63 -13.74
CA ASP A 14 -0.77 10.31 -14.56
C ASP A 14 -1.66 9.32 -15.32
N ALA A 15 -2.86 9.79 -15.70
CA ALA A 15 -3.86 8.94 -16.33
C ALA A 15 -3.42 8.39 -17.70
N GLY A 16 -2.60 9.13 -18.44
CA GLY A 16 -2.08 8.68 -19.74
C GLY A 16 -1.10 7.54 -19.59
N MET A 17 -0.31 7.55 -18.52
CA MET A 17 0.66 6.49 -18.24
C MET A 17 0.00 5.20 -17.79
N LEU A 18 -1.22 5.21 -17.23
CA LEU A 18 -1.97 4.01 -16.87
C LEU A 18 -2.27 3.10 -18.07
N TYR A 19 -2.25 3.64 -19.29
CA TYR A 19 -2.37 2.83 -20.50
C TYR A 19 -1.18 1.88 -20.68
N TYR A 20 0.02 2.29 -20.26
CA TYR A 20 1.26 1.53 -20.42
C TYR A 20 1.66 0.76 -19.14
N ALA A 21 1.34 1.31 -18.00
CA ALA A 21 1.67 0.78 -16.69
C ALA A 21 0.41 0.69 -15.83
N PRO A 22 -0.17 -0.49 -15.61
CA PRO A 22 -1.44 -0.64 -14.90
C PRO A 22 -1.37 -0.30 -13.41
N GLN A 23 -0.17 -0.17 -12.85
CA GLN A 23 0.04 0.26 -11.48
C GLN A 23 1.21 1.23 -11.36
N PHE A 24 1.17 2.05 -10.33
CA PHE A 24 2.19 3.06 -10.04
C PHE A 24 2.59 3.07 -8.57
N TRP A 25 3.86 3.31 -8.33
CA TRP A 25 4.39 3.66 -7.03
C TRP A 25 4.01 5.11 -6.71
N CYS A 26 3.06 5.33 -5.81
CA CYS A 26 2.51 6.66 -5.56
C CYS A 26 3.35 7.52 -4.62
N SER A 27 4.29 6.93 -3.87
CA SER A 27 5.21 7.64 -2.99
C SER A 27 6.35 6.74 -2.55
N ASP A 28 7.57 7.28 -2.47
CA ASP A 28 8.73 6.61 -1.89
C ASP A 28 8.67 6.56 -0.35
N ASN A 29 7.73 7.28 0.28
CA ASN A 29 7.48 7.13 1.70
C ASN A 29 6.71 5.83 1.96
N THR A 30 7.39 4.86 2.58
CA THR A 30 6.86 3.52 2.86
C THR A 30 6.37 3.36 4.30
N ASP A 31 6.40 4.43 5.11
CA ASP A 31 5.85 4.40 6.46
C ASP A 31 4.33 4.16 6.43
N ALA A 32 3.86 3.13 7.14
CA ALA A 32 2.46 2.72 7.05
C ALA A 32 1.47 3.79 7.53
N VAL A 33 1.83 4.60 8.53
CA VAL A 33 0.95 5.67 9.02
C VAL A 33 0.85 6.81 8.01
N ASP A 34 1.97 7.19 7.41
CA ASP A 34 1.98 8.21 6.36
C ASP A 34 1.27 7.72 5.10
N ARG A 35 1.42 6.43 4.77
CA ARG A 35 0.74 5.79 3.62
C ARG A 35 -0.78 5.83 3.72
N ILE A 36 -1.38 5.82 4.92
CA ILE A 36 -2.83 6.01 5.07
C ILE A 36 -3.26 7.32 4.39
N ARG A 37 -2.53 8.41 4.65
CA ARG A 37 -2.84 9.73 4.07
C ARG A 37 -2.48 9.82 2.59
N ILE A 38 -1.33 9.24 2.20
CA ILE A 38 -0.86 9.24 0.82
C ILE A 38 -1.85 8.46 -0.07
N GLN A 39 -2.23 7.25 0.33
CA GLN A 39 -3.15 6.40 -0.44
C GLN A 39 -4.57 6.99 -0.46
N TYR A 40 -5.02 7.56 0.66
CA TYR A 40 -6.28 8.30 0.72
C TYR A 40 -6.30 9.46 -0.28
N GLY A 41 -5.27 10.32 -0.26
CA GLY A 41 -5.16 11.44 -1.20
C GLY A 41 -5.09 10.98 -2.66
N THR A 42 -4.30 9.95 -2.96
CA THR A 42 -4.18 9.37 -4.31
C THR A 42 -5.53 8.85 -4.82
N SER A 43 -6.36 8.28 -3.95
CA SER A 43 -7.66 7.70 -4.30
C SER A 43 -8.70 8.72 -4.82
N PHE A 44 -8.47 10.02 -4.68
CA PHE A 44 -9.35 11.04 -5.27
C PHE A 44 -9.18 11.17 -6.79
N GLY A 45 -7.99 10.86 -7.30
CA GLY A 45 -7.69 10.98 -8.73
C GLY A 45 -7.52 9.64 -9.46
N TYR A 46 -7.20 8.57 -8.72
CA TYR A 46 -6.83 7.27 -9.29
C TYR A 46 -7.47 6.11 -8.54
N PRO A 47 -7.81 5.01 -9.24
CA PRO A 47 -8.36 3.82 -8.59
C PRO A 47 -7.30 3.17 -7.68
N VAL A 48 -7.75 2.59 -6.57
CA VAL A 48 -6.86 1.86 -5.64
C VAL A 48 -6.14 0.69 -6.30
N SER A 49 -6.74 0.08 -7.33
CA SER A 49 -6.14 -0.98 -8.14
C SER A 49 -4.88 -0.54 -8.91
N ALA A 50 -4.69 0.77 -9.10
CA ALA A 50 -3.51 1.32 -9.75
C ALA A 50 -2.40 1.73 -8.76
N VAL A 51 -2.65 1.64 -7.45
CA VAL A 51 -1.72 2.12 -6.41
C VAL A 51 -0.82 0.99 -5.92
N GLY A 52 0.49 1.10 -6.13
CA GLY A 52 1.49 0.23 -5.53
C GLY A 52 1.52 0.41 -4.00
N ALA A 53 1.33 -0.67 -3.25
CA ALA A 53 1.31 -0.64 -1.78
C ALA A 53 2.04 -1.85 -1.20
N HIS A 54 3.05 -1.58 -0.36
CA HIS A 54 3.94 -2.62 0.15
C HIS A 54 4.05 -2.59 1.68
N VAL A 55 4.22 -3.78 2.25
CA VAL A 55 4.66 -3.95 3.64
C VAL A 55 6.17 -3.73 3.67
N SER A 56 6.61 -2.63 4.24
CA SER A 56 8.03 -2.27 4.32
C SER A 56 8.67 -2.72 5.63
N THR A 57 10.00 -2.64 5.68
CA THR A 57 10.79 -2.92 6.88
C THR A 57 10.54 -1.88 7.99
N VAL A 58 10.80 -2.27 9.24
CA VAL A 58 10.82 -1.37 10.40
C VAL A 58 12.14 -1.55 11.18
N PRO A 59 12.67 -0.50 11.82
CA PRO A 59 12.18 0.89 11.76
C PRO A 59 12.18 1.43 10.32
N ASN A 60 11.17 2.24 9.97
CA ASN A 60 11.10 2.83 8.64
C ASN A 60 12.31 3.73 8.39
N HIS A 61 12.94 3.61 7.24
CA HIS A 61 14.20 4.31 6.92
C HIS A 61 14.05 5.82 6.77
N GLN A 62 12.85 6.33 6.50
CA GLN A 62 12.59 7.76 6.35
C GLN A 62 12.11 8.41 7.64
N THR A 63 11.21 7.73 8.37
CA THR A 63 10.55 8.31 9.56
C THR A 63 11.12 7.79 10.88
N GLY A 64 11.85 6.67 10.86
CA GLY A 64 12.30 5.96 12.06
C GLY A 64 11.17 5.25 12.83
N ARG A 65 9.93 5.33 12.36
CA ARG A 65 8.75 4.74 13.03
C ARG A 65 8.75 3.23 12.90
N SER A 66 8.36 2.57 13.98
CA SER A 66 8.08 1.13 14.00
C SER A 66 6.58 0.90 14.19
N VAL A 67 5.97 0.23 13.24
CA VAL A 67 4.54 -0.08 13.21
C VAL A 67 4.38 -1.60 13.18
N SER A 68 3.35 -2.14 13.83
CA SER A 68 3.11 -3.58 13.88
C SER A 68 3.01 -4.19 12.48
N PHE A 69 3.42 -5.45 12.35
CA PHE A 69 3.36 -6.16 11.07
C PHE A 69 1.92 -6.22 10.54
N LYS A 70 0.95 -6.44 11.43
CA LYS A 70 -0.47 -6.46 11.12
C LYS A 70 -0.94 -5.11 10.53
N THR A 71 -0.61 -3.98 11.17
CA THR A 71 -1.00 -2.65 10.68
C THR A 71 -0.39 -2.36 9.32
N ARG A 72 0.90 -2.66 9.12
CA ARG A 72 1.57 -2.50 7.82
C ARG A 72 0.86 -3.29 6.72
N GLY A 73 0.45 -4.54 7.02
CA GLY A 73 -0.30 -5.38 6.09
C GLY A 73 -1.67 -4.83 5.73
N VAL A 74 -2.44 -4.36 6.72
CA VAL A 74 -3.77 -3.78 6.48
C VAL A 74 -3.69 -2.56 5.57
N VAL A 75 -2.74 -1.66 5.82
CA VAL A 75 -2.54 -0.47 4.98
C VAL A 75 -2.12 -0.85 3.55
N ALA A 76 -1.23 -1.83 3.40
CA ALA A 76 -0.78 -2.28 2.09
C ALA A 76 -1.88 -3.00 1.29
N MET A 77 -2.91 -3.56 1.93
CA MET A 77 -4.04 -4.20 1.24
C MET A 77 -4.91 -3.22 0.44
N ALA A 78 -4.84 -1.92 0.74
CA ALA A 78 -5.53 -0.89 -0.05
C ALA A 78 -4.72 -0.49 -1.28
N GLY A 79 -4.45 -1.45 -2.18
CA GLY A 79 -3.68 -1.25 -3.40
C GLY A 79 -3.23 -2.58 -4.00
N THR A 80 -2.20 -2.52 -4.85
CA THR A 80 -1.50 -3.72 -5.37
C THR A 80 -0.49 -4.18 -4.32
N PHE A 81 -0.89 -5.17 -3.55
CA PHE A 81 -0.22 -5.63 -2.35
C PHE A 81 1.13 -6.31 -2.63
N GLY A 82 2.15 -5.96 -1.86
CA GLY A 82 3.47 -6.59 -1.92
C GLY A 82 4.27 -6.44 -0.64
N TYR A 83 5.48 -6.98 -0.65
CA TYR A 83 6.45 -6.88 0.46
C TYR A 83 7.76 -6.27 -0.05
N GLU A 84 8.21 -5.24 0.67
CA GLU A 84 9.47 -4.55 0.43
C GLU A 84 10.35 -4.69 1.69
N LEU A 85 10.75 -5.93 1.96
CA LEU A 85 11.56 -6.28 3.12
C LEU A 85 12.27 -7.62 2.92
N ASP A 86 13.29 -7.89 3.74
CA ASP A 86 14.00 -9.15 3.75
C ASP A 86 13.24 -10.22 4.55
N LEU A 87 12.56 -11.12 3.85
CA LEU A 87 11.81 -12.22 4.45
C LEU A 87 12.68 -13.16 5.29
N GLY A 88 13.99 -13.19 5.04
CA GLY A 88 14.94 -13.99 5.81
C GLY A 88 15.12 -13.48 7.25
N LYS A 89 14.91 -12.18 7.46
CA LYS A 89 15.06 -11.51 8.76
C LYS A 89 13.78 -11.52 9.61
N LEU A 90 12.67 -11.98 9.06
CA LEU A 90 11.40 -12.04 9.78
C LEU A 90 11.44 -13.08 10.90
N LEU A 91 10.81 -12.74 12.02
CA LEU A 91 10.55 -13.67 13.10
C LEU A 91 9.58 -14.79 12.65
N PRO A 92 9.60 -15.96 13.31
CA PRO A 92 8.66 -17.04 12.97
C PRO A 92 7.20 -16.60 12.96
N GLU A 93 6.79 -15.79 13.94
CA GLU A 93 5.43 -15.25 14.06
C GLU A 93 5.09 -14.32 12.88
N GLU A 94 6.02 -13.47 12.47
CA GLU A 94 5.84 -12.58 11.31
C GLU A 94 5.72 -13.36 10.00
N LYS A 95 6.43 -14.50 9.86
CA LYS A 95 6.30 -15.39 8.70
C LYS A 95 4.91 -16.04 8.61
N GLU A 96 4.30 -16.37 9.74
CA GLU A 96 2.90 -16.84 9.75
C GLU A 96 1.94 -15.69 9.38
N GLU A 97 2.15 -14.48 9.89
CA GLU A 97 1.37 -13.30 9.48
C GLU A 97 1.48 -13.03 7.97
N VAL A 98 2.66 -13.20 7.36
CA VAL A 98 2.81 -13.10 5.89
C VAL A 98 1.86 -14.06 5.18
N LYS A 99 1.79 -15.32 5.62
CA LYS A 99 0.92 -16.33 5.01
C LYS A 99 -0.56 -15.93 5.14
N GLU A 100 -0.95 -15.41 6.30
CA GLU A 100 -2.32 -14.95 6.55
C GLU A 100 -2.66 -13.73 5.69
N GLN A 101 -1.78 -12.74 5.63
CA GLN A 101 -1.97 -11.54 4.81
C GLN A 101 -2.08 -11.89 3.32
N VAL A 102 -1.19 -12.74 2.80
CA VAL A 102 -1.26 -13.21 1.41
C VAL A 102 -2.56 -13.97 1.14
N ARG A 103 -2.99 -14.83 2.07
CA ARG A 103 -4.26 -15.56 1.95
C ARG A 103 -5.46 -14.61 1.94
N ALA A 104 -5.46 -13.62 2.84
CA ALA A 104 -6.49 -12.59 2.89
C ALA A 104 -6.53 -11.76 1.61
N TYR A 105 -5.38 -11.28 1.13
CA TYR A 105 -5.31 -10.52 -0.12
C TYR A 105 -5.82 -11.33 -1.31
N LYS A 106 -5.41 -12.59 -1.46
CA LYS A 106 -5.91 -13.48 -2.52
C LYS A 106 -7.42 -13.69 -2.47
N LYS A 107 -8.01 -13.68 -1.28
CA LYS A 107 -9.47 -13.77 -1.11
C LYS A 107 -10.18 -12.50 -1.58
N TYR A 108 -9.61 -11.32 -1.31
CA TYR A 108 -10.25 -10.03 -1.54
C TYR A 108 -9.74 -9.29 -2.79
N TRP A 109 -8.71 -9.80 -3.47
CA TRP A 109 -8.06 -9.08 -4.56
C TRP A 109 -9.02 -8.62 -5.66
N ARG A 110 -10.04 -9.43 -6.00
CA ARG A 110 -11.05 -9.04 -6.99
C ARG A 110 -11.87 -7.85 -6.56
N LEU A 111 -12.21 -7.75 -5.26
CA LEU A 111 -12.90 -6.58 -4.73
C LEU A 111 -12.02 -5.33 -4.79
N ILE A 112 -10.72 -5.49 -4.56
CA ILE A 112 -9.75 -4.40 -4.63
C ILE A 112 -9.53 -3.95 -6.09
N GLN A 113 -9.52 -4.89 -7.04
CA GLN A 113 -9.28 -4.59 -8.46
C GLN A 113 -10.53 -4.07 -9.19
N ASP A 114 -11.69 -4.66 -8.94
CA ASP A 114 -12.90 -4.48 -9.75
C ASP A 114 -14.07 -3.87 -8.97
N GLY A 115 -13.96 -3.76 -7.63
CA GLY A 115 -15.03 -3.27 -6.76
C GLY A 115 -15.05 -1.75 -6.63
N ASP A 116 -16.17 -1.23 -6.15
CA ASP A 116 -16.31 0.18 -5.81
C ASP A 116 -15.56 0.52 -4.51
N TYR A 117 -14.84 1.62 -4.52
CA TYR A 117 -14.07 2.10 -3.37
C TYR A 117 -14.79 3.22 -2.64
N TYR A 118 -15.08 3.02 -1.36
CA TYR A 118 -15.74 4.01 -0.50
C TYR A 118 -14.81 4.49 0.61
N ARG A 119 -14.63 5.81 0.71
CA ARG A 119 -13.92 6.45 1.82
C ARG A 119 -14.89 6.68 2.97
N LEU A 120 -14.73 5.92 4.05
CA LEU A 120 -15.63 5.97 5.21
C LEU A 120 -15.21 7.00 6.27
N SER A 121 -13.91 7.34 6.30
CA SER A 121 -13.34 8.33 7.22
C SER A 121 -12.26 9.15 6.53
N ASP A 122 -11.99 10.33 7.06
CA ASP A 122 -10.93 11.21 6.59
C ASP A 122 -9.73 11.15 7.56
N PRO A 123 -8.57 10.62 7.13
CA PRO A 123 -7.40 10.50 7.99
C PRO A 123 -6.71 11.82 8.33
N PHE A 124 -7.18 12.95 7.76
CA PHE A 124 -6.70 14.29 8.09
C PHE A 124 -7.49 14.95 9.22
N LEU A 125 -8.66 14.43 9.57
CA LEU A 125 -9.43 14.89 10.71
C LEU A 125 -8.87 14.32 12.03
N PRO A 126 -9.02 15.03 13.16
CA PRO A 126 -8.50 14.58 14.46
C PRO A 126 -8.99 13.19 14.87
N ASP A 127 -10.23 12.85 14.53
CA ASP A 127 -10.88 11.55 14.84
C ASP A 127 -10.78 10.53 13.70
N GLY A 128 -10.10 10.87 12.60
CA GLY A 128 -10.05 10.06 11.38
C GLY A 128 -9.16 8.81 11.47
N LEU A 129 -8.32 8.71 12.50
CA LEU A 129 -7.38 7.60 12.73
C LEU A 129 -7.67 6.86 14.04
N GLY A 130 -8.85 7.03 14.61
CA GLY A 130 -9.28 6.33 15.83
C GLY A 130 -9.48 4.82 15.67
#